data_37b6290d01d481cbbb4eaa2334a854fb
#
_entry.id   37b6290d01d481cbbb4eaa2334a854fb
#
_cell.length_a   1.000
_cell.length_b   1.000
_cell.length_c   1.000
_cell.angle_alpha   90.00
_cell.angle_beta   90.00
_cell.angle_gamma   90.00
#
_symmetry.space_group_name_H-M   'P 1'
#
loop_
_entity.id
_entity.type
_entity.pdbx_description
1 polymer ?
#
loop_
_entity_poly.entity_id
_entity_poly.type
_entity_poly.pdbx_seq_one_letter_code
_entity_poly.pdbx_strand_id
1 'polypeptide(L)'
;MAILHPQECWLLERIMSPEYYRRRFEGWQAFVELCERQVAEWSKTIPLDVRRRPLYEQIDAVWGGRVLPNIRSTLKSVQYDFIQLQQGDLRVLQSGGNISSDMKGLIDYPPDWMSPAAQKQYDRLKWRGAHYNNLIRRTSGGYWYDGELTYYYEESLHGPLALPMQLPLYELDSSVYLREDDPVTVAGLYLPDIPDASAQLLYRSEHIPEAWQGRVRTKYVNEAGIQEYYWESGAWAKCNWKRI
;
A
#
# COMPACT_ATOMS: atom_id res chain seq x y z
N MET A 1 -24.34 2.91 -13.32
CA MET A 1 -24.06 2.45 -11.95
C MET A 1 -22.98 1.38 -12.03
N ALA A 2 -21.98 1.44 -11.18
CA ALA A 2 -20.97 0.41 -11.04
C ALA A 2 -21.62 -0.96 -10.70
N ILE A 3 -20.89 -2.03 -10.94
CA ILE A 3 -21.35 -3.39 -10.66
C ILE A 3 -20.89 -3.79 -9.26
N LEU A 4 -21.80 -4.36 -8.47
CA LEU A 4 -21.45 -4.90 -7.15
C LEU A 4 -20.78 -6.27 -7.33
N HIS A 5 -19.48 -6.34 -6.99
CA HIS A 5 -18.70 -7.57 -7.03
C HIS A 5 -18.35 -8.06 -5.62
N PRO A 6 -18.88 -9.19 -5.14
CA PRO A 6 -18.60 -9.70 -3.79
C PRO A 6 -17.10 -9.95 -3.54
N GLN A 7 -16.35 -10.40 -4.54
CA GLN A 7 -14.90 -10.56 -4.43
C GLN A 7 -14.18 -9.24 -4.16
N GLU A 8 -14.57 -8.17 -4.88
CA GLU A 8 -14.01 -6.82 -4.70
C GLU A 8 -14.29 -6.32 -3.29
N CYS A 9 -15.52 -6.39 -2.83
CA CYS A 9 -15.93 -5.96 -1.49
C CYS A 9 -15.12 -6.68 -0.41
N TRP A 10 -15.00 -8.00 -0.51
CA TRP A 10 -14.24 -8.80 0.44
C TRP A 10 -12.75 -8.44 0.46
N LEU A 11 -12.15 -8.20 -0.70
CA LEU A 11 -10.74 -7.79 -0.80
C LEU A 11 -10.51 -6.39 -0.20
N LEU A 12 -11.40 -5.44 -0.46
CA LEU A 12 -11.32 -4.10 0.13
C LEU A 12 -11.36 -4.15 1.66
N GLU A 13 -12.33 -4.88 2.24
CA GLU A 13 -12.41 -5.07 3.69
C GLU A 13 -11.17 -5.75 4.26
N ARG A 14 -10.69 -6.81 3.59
CA ARG A 14 -9.48 -7.52 4.01
C ARG A 14 -8.25 -6.62 4.00
N ILE A 15 -8.04 -5.82 2.94
CA ILE A 15 -6.88 -4.92 2.84
C ILE A 15 -6.92 -3.84 3.92
N MET A 16 -8.10 -3.38 4.30
CA MET A 16 -8.27 -2.36 5.33
C MET A 16 -8.48 -2.93 6.74
N SER A 17 -8.32 -4.24 6.91
CA SER A 17 -8.45 -4.90 8.20
C SER A 17 -7.23 -4.67 9.11
N PRO A 18 -7.40 -4.77 10.46
CA PRO A 18 -6.27 -4.72 11.40
C PRO A 18 -5.20 -5.77 11.09
N GLU A 19 -5.59 -6.94 10.58
CA GLU A 19 -4.66 -7.99 10.17
C GLU A 19 -3.73 -7.55 9.05
N TYR A 20 -4.22 -6.80 8.06
CA TYR A 20 -3.40 -6.30 6.96
C TYR A 20 -2.44 -5.20 7.43
N TYR A 21 -2.89 -4.33 8.33
CA TYR A 21 -2.05 -3.31 8.98
C TYR A 21 -0.96 -3.97 9.85
N ARG A 22 -1.28 -5.06 10.53
CA ARG A 22 -0.29 -5.87 11.27
C ARG A 22 0.79 -6.41 10.32
N ARG A 23 0.39 -6.97 9.17
CA ARG A 23 1.35 -7.49 8.16
C ARG A 23 2.24 -6.39 7.59
N ARG A 24 1.70 -5.19 7.36
CA ARG A 24 2.49 -4.01 6.97
C ARG A 24 3.53 -3.68 8.04
N PHE A 25 3.10 -3.60 9.27
CA PHE A 25 3.98 -3.31 10.42
C PHE A 25 5.09 -4.35 10.55
N GLU A 26 4.75 -5.64 10.65
CA GLU A 26 5.72 -6.73 10.77
C GLU A 26 6.68 -6.81 9.58
N GLY A 27 6.18 -6.56 8.39
CA GLY A 27 7.01 -6.53 7.17
C GLY A 27 8.04 -5.44 7.20
N TRP A 28 7.65 -4.22 7.61
CA TRP A 28 8.58 -3.09 7.73
C TRP A 28 9.51 -3.22 8.93
N GLN A 29 9.04 -3.76 10.05
CA GLN A 29 9.86 -4.07 11.22
C GLN A 29 11.01 -5.02 10.86
N ALA A 30 10.71 -6.13 10.22
CA ALA A 30 11.74 -7.08 9.80
C ALA A 30 12.78 -6.47 8.87
N PHE A 31 12.37 -5.53 8.00
CA PHE A 31 13.28 -4.77 7.15
C PHE A 31 14.20 -3.86 7.97
N VAL A 32 13.65 -3.09 8.90
CA VAL A 32 14.43 -2.18 9.76
C VAL A 32 15.42 -2.97 10.61
N GLU A 33 14.99 -4.05 11.24
CA GLU A 33 15.84 -4.94 12.06
C GLU A 33 17.01 -5.55 11.24
N LEU A 34 16.76 -5.92 9.98
CA LEU A 34 17.84 -6.37 9.10
C LEU A 34 18.87 -5.26 8.89
N CYS A 35 18.42 -4.05 8.52
CA CYS A 35 19.30 -2.92 8.28
C CYS A 35 20.14 -2.57 9.52
N GLU A 36 19.52 -2.57 10.71
CA GLU A 36 20.21 -2.33 11.98
C GLU A 36 21.30 -3.35 12.24
N ARG A 37 21.00 -4.64 12.09
CA ARG A 37 22.00 -5.70 12.28
C ARG A 37 23.16 -5.56 11.30
N GLN A 38 22.87 -5.32 10.01
CA GLN A 38 23.91 -5.19 9.00
C GLN A 38 24.83 -3.99 9.26
N VAL A 39 24.28 -2.83 9.64
CA VAL A 39 25.09 -1.66 10.01
C VAL A 39 25.92 -1.94 11.25
N ALA A 40 25.36 -2.60 12.27
CA ALA A 40 26.09 -2.94 13.49
C ALA A 40 27.24 -3.95 13.23
N GLU A 41 27.04 -4.91 12.33
CA GLU A 41 28.07 -5.85 11.91
C GLU A 41 29.16 -5.14 11.12
N TRP A 42 28.80 -4.33 10.13
CA TRP A 42 29.76 -3.54 9.35
C TRP A 42 30.62 -2.66 10.24
N SER A 43 30.03 -2.00 11.23
CA SER A 43 30.74 -1.10 12.14
C SER A 43 31.85 -1.77 12.95
N LYS A 44 31.82 -3.09 13.12
CA LYS A 44 32.86 -3.86 13.83
C LYS A 44 34.09 -4.15 12.98
N THR A 45 33.96 -4.15 11.67
CA THR A 45 34.96 -4.64 10.72
C THR A 45 35.38 -3.62 9.68
N ILE A 46 35.14 -2.33 9.95
CA ILE A 46 35.43 -1.26 8.98
C ILE A 46 36.93 -1.20 8.67
N PRO A 47 37.34 -1.33 7.40
CA PRO A 47 38.73 -1.20 6.98
C PRO A 47 39.28 0.21 7.28
N LEU A 48 40.57 0.28 7.62
CA LEU A 48 41.22 1.56 7.98
C LEU A 48 41.22 2.57 6.84
N ASP A 49 41.28 2.12 5.59
CA ASP A 49 41.20 3.00 4.42
C ASP A 49 39.80 3.64 4.31
N VAL A 50 38.73 2.90 4.64
CA VAL A 50 37.35 3.43 4.69
C VAL A 50 37.21 4.45 5.81
N ARG A 51 37.80 4.18 6.99
CA ARG A 51 37.77 5.14 8.13
C ARG A 51 38.47 6.46 7.84
N ARG A 52 39.39 6.49 6.87
CA ARG A 52 40.09 7.72 6.44
C ARG A 52 39.30 8.52 5.41
N ARG A 53 38.23 7.98 4.87
CA ARG A 53 37.37 8.68 3.90
C ARG A 53 36.47 9.70 4.58
N PRO A 54 35.95 10.69 3.85
CA PRO A 54 34.95 11.61 4.36
C PRO A 54 33.75 10.88 4.94
N LEU A 55 33.06 11.43 5.94
CA LEU A 55 31.93 10.81 6.62
C LEU A 55 30.78 10.41 5.66
N TYR A 56 30.57 11.15 4.59
CA TYR A 56 29.54 10.84 3.59
C TYR A 56 29.87 9.61 2.72
N GLU A 57 31.09 9.09 2.80
CA GLU A 57 31.50 7.83 2.15
C GLU A 57 31.59 6.66 3.15
N GLN A 58 31.42 6.93 4.44
CA GLN A 58 31.46 5.90 5.47
C GLN A 58 30.07 5.35 5.71
N ILE A 59 29.88 4.05 5.42
CA ILE A 59 28.58 3.39 5.47
C ILE A 59 27.90 3.50 6.83
N ASP A 60 28.65 3.27 7.90
CA ASP A 60 28.13 3.37 9.27
C ASP A 60 27.69 4.78 9.64
N ALA A 61 28.41 5.82 9.18
CA ALA A 61 28.04 7.21 9.38
C ALA A 61 26.78 7.59 8.58
N VAL A 62 26.72 7.20 7.30
CA VAL A 62 25.60 7.52 6.42
C VAL A 62 24.35 6.73 6.81
N TRP A 63 24.46 5.40 6.94
CA TRP A 63 23.32 4.58 7.32
C TRP A 63 22.89 4.82 8.76
N GLY A 64 23.83 4.92 9.70
CA GLY A 64 23.54 5.20 11.10
C GLY A 64 22.96 6.58 11.35
N GLY A 65 23.46 7.60 10.64
CA GLY A 65 23.06 9.01 10.83
C GLY A 65 21.88 9.48 9.99
N ARG A 66 21.56 8.79 8.87
CA ARG A 66 20.49 9.20 7.95
C ARG A 66 19.46 8.11 7.70
N VAL A 67 19.90 6.94 7.22
CA VAL A 67 18.95 5.91 6.76
C VAL A 67 18.18 5.31 7.93
N LEU A 68 18.88 4.78 8.95
CA LEU A 68 18.24 4.14 10.10
C LEU A 68 17.28 5.07 10.86
N PRO A 69 17.60 6.34 11.15
CA PRO A 69 16.65 7.25 11.79
C PRO A 69 15.35 7.42 11.00
N ASN A 70 15.40 7.54 9.67
CA ASN A 70 14.24 7.71 8.83
C ASN A 70 13.35 6.46 8.82
N ILE A 71 13.93 5.28 8.51
CA ILE A 71 13.13 4.05 8.43
C ILE A 71 12.58 3.62 9.80
N ARG A 72 13.26 3.97 10.92
CA ARG A 72 12.74 3.80 12.28
C ARG A 72 11.57 4.74 12.59
N SER A 73 11.65 5.99 12.15
CA SER A 73 10.55 6.94 12.29
C SER A 73 9.29 6.43 11.58
N THR A 74 9.47 5.95 10.35
CA THR A 74 8.39 5.32 9.58
C THR A 74 7.85 4.07 10.27
N LEU A 75 8.72 3.22 10.85
CA LEU A 75 8.29 2.05 11.61
C LEU A 75 7.39 2.44 12.80
N LYS A 76 7.76 3.48 13.55
CA LYS A 76 6.93 3.98 14.67
C LYS A 76 5.56 4.48 14.18
N SER A 77 5.52 5.19 13.05
CA SER A 77 4.27 5.66 12.46
C SER A 77 3.37 4.50 12.04
N VAL A 78 3.94 3.50 11.36
CA VAL A 78 3.20 2.31 10.92
C VAL A 78 2.70 1.47 12.11
N GLN A 79 3.49 1.38 13.18
CA GLN A 79 3.08 0.73 14.42
C GLN A 79 1.92 1.48 15.09
N TYR A 80 2.01 2.80 15.14
CA TYR A 80 0.94 3.65 15.69
C TYR A 80 -0.36 3.45 14.92
N ASP A 81 -0.33 3.48 13.59
CA ASP A 81 -1.51 3.23 12.74
C ASP A 81 -2.17 1.89 13.08
N PHE A 82 -1.34 0.82 13.20
CA PHE A 82 -1.84 -0.50 13.54
C PHE A 82 -2.53 -0.54 14.92
N ILE A 83 -1.91 0.06 15.94
CA ILE A 83 -2.47 0.12 17.30
C ILE A 83 -3.79 0.90 17.32
N GLN A 84 -3.83 2.06 16.67
CA GLN A 84 -5.04 2.90 16.62
C GLN A 84 -6.18 2.18 15.91
N LEU A 85 -5.89 1.50 14.79
CA LEU A 85 -6.90 0.73 14.07
C LEU A 85 -7.46 -0.43 14.92
N GLN A 86 -6.59 -1.11 15.71
CA GLN A 86 -7.05 -2.13 16.67
C GLN A 86 -7.99 -1.58 17.75
N GLN A 87 -7.84 -0.30 18.09
CA GLN A 87 -8.72 0.42 19.02
C GLN A 87 -9.98 0.98 18.37
N GLY A 88 -10.18 0.74 17.06
CA GLY A 88 -11.34 1.20 16.30
C GLY A 88 -11.23 2.64 15.78
N ASP A 89 -10.04 3.26 15.84
CA ASP A 89 -9.84 4.58 15.25
C ASP A 89 -9.63 4.48 13.73
N LEU A 90 -10.69 4.72 12.98
CA LEU A 90 -10.67 4.65 11.52
C LEU A 90 -9.98 5.85 10.85
N ARG A 91 -9.60 6.90 11.59
CA ARG A 91 -8.89 8.05 11.01
C ARG A 91 -7.51 7.67 10.48
N VAL A 92 -6.93 6.61 11.02
CA VAL A 92 -5.64 6.08 10.54
C VAL A 92 -5.72 5.47 9.13
N LEU A 93 -6.91 5.19 8.63
CA LEU A 93 -7.08 4.72 7.25
C LEU A 93 -6.64 5.77 6.21
N GLN A 94 -6.63 7.06 6.59
CA GLN A 94 -6.10 8.17 5.78
C GLN A 94 -4.58 8.25 5.83
N SER A 95 -3.94 7.71 6.87
CA SER A 95 -2.50 7.81 7.03
C SER A 95 -1.82 6.78 6.10
N GLY A 96 -1.30 7.25 4.98
CA GLY A 96 -0.64 6.38 4.00
C GLY A 96 0.71 5.82 4.44
N GLY A 97 1.21 6.15 5.66
CA GLY A 97 2.55 5.83 6.13
C GLY A 97 3.65 6.34 5.18
N ASN A 98 4.86 6.57 5.70
CA ASN A 98 5.97 7.11 4.91
C ASN A 98 6.80 6.04 4.17
N ILE A 99 6.36 4.75 4.16
CA ILE A 99 7.11 3.66 3.50
C ILE A 99 7.42 3.99 2.03
N SER A 100 6.46 4.57 1.29
CA SER A 100 6.70 4.93 -0.11
C SER A 100 7.75 6.03 -0.28
N SER A 101 7.87 6.95 0.68
CA SER A 101 8.90 7.99 0.68
C SER A 101 10.27 7.40 1.03
N ASP A 102 10.33 6.49 2.02
CA ASP A 102 11.55 5.76 2.35
C ASP A 102 12.02 4.91 1.18
N MET A 103 11.11 4.22 0.47
CA MET A 103 11.46 3.45 -0.73
C MET A 103 12.15 4.29 -1.81
N LYS A 104 11.69 5.53 -2.00
CA LYS A 104 12.34 6.48 -2.92
C LYS A 104 13.70 6.93 -2.38
N GLY A 105 13.79 7.28 -1.10
CA GLY A 105 15.05 7.71 -0.49
C GLY A 105 16.10 6.60 -0.44
N LEU A 106 15.71 5.34 -0.28
CA LEU A 106 16.62 4.20 -0.26
C LEU A 106 17.32 3.92 -1.61
N ILE A 107 16.85 4.53 -2.70
CA ILE A 107 17.53 4.45 -4.01
C ILE A 107 18.90 5.12 -3.94
N ASP A 108 19.03 6.18 -3.15
CA ASP A 108 20.28 6.93 -2.98
C ASP A 108 21.27 6.21 -2.03
N TYR A 109 20.84 5.15 -1.38
CA TYR A 109 21.63 4.41 -0.38
C TYR A 109 21.61 2.90 -0.69
N PRO A 110 22.32 2.47 -1.74
CA PRO A 110 22.31 1.05 -2.16
C PRO A 110 22.92 0.15 -1.09
N PRO A 111 22.45 -1.10 -0.99
CA PRO A 111 22.92 -2.08 -0.01
C PRO A 111 24.15 -2.87 -0.48
N ASP A 112 24.93 -2.37 -1.45
CA ASP A 112 26.07 -3.04 -2.11
C ASP A 112 27.21 -3.39 -1.14
N TRP A 113 27.28 -2.69 0.00
CA TRP A 113 28.21 -2.98 1.09
C TRP A 113 27.83 -4.23 1.93
N MET A 114 26.60 -4.72 1.80
CA MET A 114 26.14 -5.95 2.46
C MET A 114 26.63 -7.19 1.69
N SER A 115 26.71 -8.34 2.37
CA SER A 115 26.95 -9.61 1.68
C SER A 115 25.84 -9.94 0.68
N PRO A 116 26.11 -10.72 -0.40
CA PRO A 116 25.08 -11.08 -1.38
C PRO A 116 23.82 -11.73 -0.77
N ALA A 117 24.00 -12.53 0.27
CA ALA A 117 22.88 -13.14 1.00
C ALA A 117 22.04 -12.09 1.75
N ALA A 118 22.70 -11.11 2.37
CA ALA A 118 22.02 -10.01 3.08
C ALA A 118 21.31 -9.06 2.09
N GLN A 119 21.91 -8.77 0.93
CA GLN A 119 21.27 -7.98 -0.14
C GLN A 119 19.97 -8.65 -0.63
N LYS A 120 20.00 -9.95 -0.88
CA LYS A 120 18.80 -10.70 -1.29
C LYS A 120 17.70 -10.64 -0.21
N GLN A 121 18.10 -10.73 1.06
CA GLN A 121 17.15 -10.60 2.18
C GLN A 121 16.61 -9.17 2.30
N TYR A 122 17.47 -8.16 2.14
CA TYR A 122 17.13 -6.74 2.12
C TYR A 122 16.05 -6.45 1.07
N ASP A 123 16.25 -6.87 -0.18
CA ASP A 123 15.29 -6.65 -1.25
C ASP A 123 13.95 -7.33 -0.95
N ARG A 124 13.98 -8.59 -0.53
CA ARG A 124 12.76 -9.33 -0.19
C ARG A 124 11.95 -8.64 0.91
N LEU A 125 12.59 -8.20 2.01
CA LEU A 125 11.90 -7.59 3.14
C LEU A 125 11.42 -6.18 2.82
N LYS A 126 12.23 -5.39 2.11
CA LYS A 126 11.90 -4.07 1.61
C LYS A 126 10.61 -4.12 0.75
N TRP A 127 10.56 -5.02 -0.22
CA TRP A 127 9.41 -5.18 -1.10
C TRP A 127 8.19 -5.72 -0.36
N ARG A 128 8.37 -6.60 0.62
CA ARG A 128 7.25 -7.10 1.43
C ARG A 128 6.53 -5.97 2.18
N GLY A 129 7.26 -5.10 2.86
CA GLY A 129 6.66 -3.95 3.57
C GLY A 129 6.00 -2.95 2.61
N ALA A 130 6.69 -2.65 1.48
CA ALA A 130 6.17 -1.75 0.46
C ALA A 130 4.90 -2.30 -0.23
N HIS A 131 4.81 -3.60 -0.46
CA HIS A 131 3.64 -4.25 -1.06
C HIS A 131 2.37 -4.02 -0.22
N TYR A 132 2.38 -4.38 1.07
CA TYR A 132 1.23 -4.14 1.95
C TYR A 132 0.87 -2.66 2.05
N ASN A 133 1.86 -1.78 2.13
CA ASN A 133 1.64 -0.35 2.17
C ASN A 133 0.98 0.16 0.88
N ASN A 134 1.39 -0.33 -0.27
CA ASN A 134 0.81 0.07 -1.56
C ASN A 134 -0.67 -0.33 -1.67
N LEU A 135 -1.02 -1.56 -1.29
CA LEU A 135 -2.41 -2.04 -1.31
C LEU A 135 -3.30 -1.21 -0.38
N ILE A 136 -2.85 -0.95 0.85
CA ILE A 136 -3.57 -0.11 1.81
C ILE A 136 -3.78 1.30 1.24
N ARG A 137 -2.73 1.92 0.69
CA ARG A 137 -2.83 3.27 0.09
C ARG A 137 -3.77 3.32 -1.11
N ARG A 138 -3.74 2.32 -1.95
CA ARG A 138 -4.67 2.25 -3.11
C ARG A 138 -6.11 2.13 -2.63
N THR A 139 -6.35 1.32 -1.61
CA THR A 139 -7.69 1.13 -1.05
C THR A 139 -8.20 2.37 -0.33
N SER A 140 -7.38 2.98 0.54
CA SER A 140 -7.76 4.19 1.26
C SER A 140 -7.91 5.42 0.37
N GLY A 141 -7.22 5.45 -0.76
CA GLY A 141 -7.28 6.53 -1.75
C GLY A 141 -8.29 6.29 -2.88
N GLY A 142 -8.98 5.15 -2.90
CA GLY A 142 -9.93 4.83 -3.96
C GLY A 142 -9.29 4.64 -5.34
N TYR A 143 -8.02 4.19 -5.42
CA TYR A 143 -7.27 4.06 -6.67
C TYR A 143 -7.41 2.70 -7.34
N TRP A 144 -8.54 2.01 -7.14
CA TRP A 144 -8.81 0.77 -7.85
C TRP A 144 -9.59 1.05 -9.14
N TYR A 145 -9.17 0.40 -10.21
CA TYR A 145 -9.88 0.45 -11.49
C TYR A 145 -10.99 -0.59 -11.50
N ASP A 146 -12.01 -0.34 -12.30
CA ASP A 146 -13.08 -1.32 -12.51
C ASP A 146 -12.51 -2.66 -12.97
N GLY A 147 -12.91 -3.71 -12.31
CA GLY A 147 -12.47 -5.08 -12.58
C GLY A 147 -11.06 -5.45 -12.11
N GLU A 148 -10.24 -4.51 -11.60
CA GLU A 148 -8.86 -4.81 -11.19
C GLU A 148 -8.80 -5.82 -10.02
N LEU A 149 -9.76 -5.75 -9.12
CA LEU A 149 -9.87 -6.71 -8.01
C LEU A 149 -10.71 -7.96 -8.35
N THR A 150 -11.17 -8.09 -9.59
CA THR A 150 -12.01 -9.19 -10.07
C THR A 150 -11.46 -9.80 -11.36
N TYR A 151 -11.94 -9.39 -12.51
CA TYR A 151 -11.59 -9.96 -13.82
C TYR A 151 -10.12 -9.82 -14.21
N TYR A 152 -9.47 -8.76 -13.72
CA TYR A 152 -8.07 -8.43 -14.02
C TYR A 152 -7.17 -8.62 -12.81
N TYR A 153 -7.61 -9.42 -11.81
CA TYR A 153 -6.80 -9.70 -10.64
C TYR A 153 -5.47 -10.34 -11.04
N GLU A 154 -4.38 -9.77 -10.55
CA GLU A 154 -3.04 -10.26 -10.85
C GLU A 154 -2.28 -10.54 -9.54
N GLU A 155 -2.05 -11.82 -9.26
CA GLU A 155 -1.40 -12.26 -8.02
C GLU A 155 0.04 -11.70 -7.86
N SER A 156 0.74 -11.47 -8.96
CA SER A 156 2.07 -10.88 -8.93
C SER A 156 2.08 -9.45 -8.37
N LEU A 157 0.97 -8.71 -8.54
CA LEU A 157 0.78 -7.33 -8.08
C LEU A 157 0.04 -7.24 -6.74
N HIS A 158 -0.96 -8.09 -6.55
CA HIS A 158 -1.89 -8.00 -5.43
C HIS A 158 -1.67 -9.08 -4.35
N GLY A 159 -0.78 -10.03 -4.64
CA GLY A 159 -0.55 -11.22 -3.80
C GLY A 159 -1.56 -12.33 -4.08
N PRO A 160 -1.42 -13.48 -3.38
CA PRO A 160 -2.29 -14.63 -3.61
C PRO A 160 -3.77 -14.31 -3.38
N LEU A 161 -4.61 -14.70 -4.34
CA LEU A 161 -6.06 -14.58 -4.22
C LEU A 161 -6.58 -15.66 -3.26
N ALA A 162 -6.37 -15.45 -1.96
CA ALA A 162 -6.83 -16.37 -0.92
C ALA A 162 -8.28 -16.03 -0.53
N LEU A 163 -9.23 -16.42 -1.36
CA LEU A 163 -10.66 -16.29 -1.06
C LEU A 163 -11.11 -17.34 -0.05
N PRO A 164 -12.10 -17.03 0.81
CA PRO A 164 -12.78 -18.04 1.62
C PRO A 164 -13.58 -18.99 0.71
N MET A 165 -13.92 -20.17 1.22
CA MET A 165 -14.76 -21.13 0.47
C MET A 165 -16.09 -20.53 0.08
N GLN A 166 -16.61 -19.59 0.85
CA GLN A 166 -17.87 -18.90 0.59
C GLN A 166 -17.67 -17.43 0.94
N LEU A 167 -17.91 -16.55 -0.04
CA LEU A 167 -17.89 -15.11 0.18
C LEU A 167 -19.09 -14.67 1.02
N PRO A 168 -18.96 -13.63 1.85
CA PRO A 168 -20.10 -12.98 2.47
C PRO A 168 -21.13 -12.52 1.41
N LEU A 169 -22.37 -12.45 1.81
CA LEU A 169 -23.40 -11.82 1.00
C LEU A 169 -23.28 -10.30 1.13
N TYR A 170 -23.13 -9.63 0.01
CA TYR A 170 -23.07 -8.17 -0.08
C TYR A 170 -24.33 -7.66 -0.79
N GLU A 171 -25.04 -6.75 -0.16
CA GLU A 171 -26.27 -6.16 -0.69
C GLU A 171 -26.22 -4.64 -0.53
N LEU A 172 -26.90 -3.92 -1.41
CA LEU A 172 -27.01 -2.48 -1.31
C LEU A 172 -27.99 -2.09 -0.20
N ASP A 173 -27.52 -1.31 0.77
CA ASP A 173 -28.37 -0.71 1.79
C ASP A 173 -29.12 0.49 1.19
N SER A 174 -30.41 0.31 0.92
CA SER A 174 -31.26 1.36 0.36
C SER A 174 -31.53 2.53 1.33
N SER A 175 -31.21 2.36 2.61
CA SER A 175 -31.41 3.41 3.63
C SER A 175 -30.27 4.43 3.69
N VAL A 176 -29.09 4.07 3.12
CA VAL A 176 -27.90 4.93 3.14
C VAL A 176 -27.50 5.29 1.71
N TYR A 177 -27.80 6.50 1.34
CA TYR A 177 -27.45 7.08 0.05
C TYR A 177 -26.78 8.43 0.28
N LEU A 178 -25.59 8.60 -0.24
CA LEU A 178 -24.80 9.83 -0.13
C LEU A 178 -24.83 10.57 -1.47
N ARG A 179 -25.22 11.83 -1.45
CA ARG A 179 -25.16 12.72 -2.61
C ARG A 179 -23.83 13.44 -2.66
N GLU A 180 -23.53 14.03 -3.80
CA GLU A 180 -22.24 14.68 -4.10
C GLU A 180 -21.67 15.59 -2.98
N ASP A 181 -22.51 16.29 -2.22
CA ASP A 181 -22.06 17.22 -1.17
C ASP A 181 -22.33 16.71 0.26
N ASP A 182 -22.82 15.49 0.41
CA ASP A 182 -23.12 14.94 1.74
C ASP A 182 -21.83 14.50 2.47
N PRO A 183 -21.74 14.66 3.79
CA PRO A 183 -20.63 14.11 4.55
C PRO A 183 -20.76 12.59 4.72
N VAL A 184 -19.65 11.89 4.70
CA VAL A 184 -19.61 10.45 5.07
C VAL A 184 -19.72 10.35 6.58
N THR A 185 -20.88 9.94 7.09
CA THR A 185 -21.12 9.79 8.53
C THR A 185 -20.96 8.37 9.03
N VAL A 186 -21.13 7.39 8.15
CA VAL A 186 -21.03 5.97 8.45
C VAL A 186 -19.91 5.36 7.62
N ALA A 187 -18.92 4.77 8.28
CA ALA A 187 -17.85 4.06 7.58
C ALA A 187 -18.37 2.72 7.01
N GLY A 188 -17.90 2.36 5.83
CA GLY A 188 -18.27 1.10 5.18
C GLY A 188 -17.87 1.07 3.71
N LEU A 189 -18.27 0.00 3.04
CA LEU A 189 -18.13 -0.09 1.59
C LEU A 189 -19.29 0.64 0.92
N TYR A 190 -18.95 1.33 -0.16
CA TYR A 190 -19.91 2.08 -0.96
C TYR A 190 -19.68 1.82 -2.45
N LEU A 191 -20.77 1.76 -3.19
CA LEU A 191 -20.78 1.60 -4.64
C LEU A 191 -21.16 2.93 -5.30
N PRO A 192 -20.32 3.45 -6.23
CA PRO A 192 -20.65 4.68 -6.95
C PRO A 192 -21.77 4.45 -7.97
N ASP A 193 -22.57 5.47 -8.24
CA ASP A 193 -23.68 5.38 -9.19
C ASP A 193 -23.30 5.66 -10.66
N ILE A 194 -22.00 5.72 -10.93
CA ILE A 194 -21.42 5.86 -12.28
C ILE A 194 -20.93 4.50 -12.81
N PRO A 195 -20.90 4.28 -14.14
CA PRO A 195 -20.33 3.06 -14.72
C PRO A 195 -18.79 3.07 -14.66
N ASP A 196 -18.19 1.92 -14.93
CA ASP A 196 -16.73 1.73 -15.04
C ASP A 196 -15.96 2.27 -13.82
N ALA A 197 -16.49 2.00 -12.62
CA ALA A 197 -15.90 2.38 -11.34
C ALA A 197 -16.03 1.25 -10.32
N SER A 198 -15.06 1.15 -9.43
CA SER A 198 -15.00 0.14 -8.36
C SER A 198 -15.71 0.59 -7.10
N ALA A 199 -16.16 -0.36 -6.28
CA ALA A 199 -16.54 -0.10 -4.90
C ALA A 199 -15.37 0.52 -4.12
N GLN A 200 -15.67 1.34 -3.11
CA GLN A 200 -14.66 1.95 -2.25
C GLN A 200 -15.04 1.84 -0.78
N LEU A 201 -14.02 1.81 0.07
CA LEU A 201 -14.20 1.98 1.50
C LEU A 201 -14.23 3.47 1.80
N LEU A 202 -15.41 3.99 2.19
CA LEU A 202 -15.57 5.36 2.68
C LEU A 202 -15.57 5.34 4.20
N TYR A 203 -14.93 6.34 4.78
CA TYR A 203 -14.90 6.54 6.23
C TYR A 203 -15.14 8.02 6.52
N ARG A 204 -15.42 8.35 7.76
CA ARG A 204 -15.88 9.67 8.20
C ARG A 204 -15.07 10.80 7.55
N SER A 205 -15.70 11.58 6.70
CA SER A 205 -15.12 12.68 5.94
C SER A 205 -16.15 13.81 5.81
N GLU A 206 -15.69 15.07 5.74
CA GLU A 206 -16.54 16.23 5.51
C GLU A 206 -17.09 16.30 4.08
N HIS A 207 -16.40 15.66 3.14
CA HIS A 207 -16.79 15.61 1.73
C HIS A 207 -16.69 14.19 1.20
N ILE A 208 -17.60 13.84 0.31
CA ILE A 208 -17.56 12.59 -0.43
C ILE A 208 -16.38 12.64 -1.42
N PRO A 209 -15.57 11.57 -1.51
CA PRO A 209 -14.56 11.48 -2.55
C PRO A 209 -15.20 11.30 -3.92
N GLU A 210 -14.54 11.80 -4.95
CA GLU A 210 -14.81 11.43 -6.33
C GLU A 210 -14.46 9.96 -6.55
N ALA A 211 -15.17 9.29 -7.47
CA ALA A 211 -14.81 7.94 -7.89
C ALA A 211 -13.88 7.98 -9.10
N TRP A 212 -12.92 7.06 -9.13
CA TRP A 212 -12.15 6.85 -10.33
C TRP A 212 -13.02 6.13 -11.36
N GLN A 213 -13.32 6.81 -12.45
CA GLN A 213 -14.01 6.25 -13.59
C GLN A 213 -12.99 6.01 -14.70
N GLY A 214 -12.78 4.78 -15.08
CA GLY A 214 -11.78 4.47 -16.08
C GLY A 214 -11.95 3.11 -16.70
N ARG A 215 -11.60 3.04 -17.96
CA ARG A 215 -11.61 1.81 -18.69
C ARG A 215 -10.36 0.99 -18.44
N VAL A 216 -10.57 -0.24 -18.63
CA VAL A 216 -9.79 -1.45 -18.58
C VAL A 216 -8.34 -1.29 -19.01
N ARG A 217 -7.51 -1.93 -18.28
CA ARG A 217 -6.14 -2.31 -18.58
C ARG A 217 -6.02 -2.99 -19.95
N THR A 218 -5.44 -2.33 -20.91
CA THR A 218 -5.23 -2.89 -22.25
C THR A 218 -3.88 -3.57 -22.33
N LYS A 219 -3.90 -4.82 -22.80
CA LYS A 219 -2.68 -5.58 -23.11
C LYS A 219 -2.10 -5.10 -24.44
N TYR A 220 -0.81 -4.88 -24.48
CA TYR A 220 -0.08 -4.73 -25.74
C TYR A 220 1.25 -5.48 -25.70
N VAL A 221 1.78 -5.78 -26.84
CA VAL A 221 3.13 -6.35 -26.97
C VAL A 221 4.02 -5.24 -27.47
N ASN A 222 5.08 -4.91 -26.70
CA ASN A 222 6.02 -3.87 -27.07
C ASN A 222 6.94 -4.34 -28.24
N GLU A 223 7.76 -3.45 -28.76
CA GLU A 223 8.69 -3.73 -29.87
C GLU A 223 9.70 -4.86 -29.57
N ALA A 224 9.96 -5.13 -28.30
CA ALA A 224 10.81 -6.25 -27.86
C ALA A 224 10.05 -7.58 -27.72
N GLY A 225 8.78 -7.64 -28.08
CA GLY A 225 7.94 -8.83 -27.93
C GLY A 225 7.48 -9.13 -26.51
N ILE A 226 7.69 -8.17 -25.59
CA ILE A 226 7.28 -8.31 -24.18
C ILE A 226 5.84 -7.84 -24.02
N GLN A 227 5.02 -8.66 -23.35
CA GLN A 227 3.66 -8.31 -23.05
C GLN A 227 3.62 -7.27 -21.92
N GLU A 228 3.09 -6.10 -22.24
CA GLU A 228 2.90 -4.99 -21.31
C GLU A 228 1.42 -4.61 -21.22
N TYR A 229 1.11 -3.76 -20.25
CA TYR A 229 -0.25 -3.27 -20.03
C TYR A 229 -0.22 -1.76 -19.91
N TYR A 230 -1.17 -1.09 -20.49
CA TYR A 230 -1.45 0.29 -20.18
C TYR A 230 -2.92 0.44 -19.74
N TRP A 231 -3.15 1.44 -18.92
CA TRP A 231 -4.49 1.81 -18.53
C TRP A 231 -4.99 2.88 -19.50
N GLU A 232 -6.14 2.66 -20.09
CA GLU A 232 -6.81 3.72 -20.82
C GLU A 232 -7.14 4.87 -19.87
N SER A 233 -7.09 6.09 -20.35
CA SER A 233 -7.27 7.30 -19.55
C SER A 233 -8.57 7.24 -18.74
N GLY A 234 -8.43 7.09 -17.45
CA GLY A 234 -9.51 7.32 -16.49
C GLY A 234 -9.49 8.75 -15.98
N ALA A 235 -10.55 9.16 -15.34
CA ALA A 235 -10.68 10.45 -14.68
C ALA A 235 -11.41 10.31 -13.34
N TRP A 236 -11.12 11.23 -12.43
CA TRP A 236 -11.94 11.38 -11.23
C TRP A 236 -13.28 11.98 -11.64
N ALA A 237 -14.37 11.38 -11.20
CA ALA A 237 -15.71 11.80 -11.50
C ALA A 237 -16.53 11.96 -10.22
N LYS A 238 -17.27 13.04 -10.15
CA LYS A 238 -18.26 13.27 -9.11
C LYS A 238 -19.41 12.29 -9.29
N CYS A 239 -19.85 11.71 -8.19
CA CYS A 239 -20.91 10.72 -8.20
C CYS A 239 -21.61 10.66 -6.85
N ASN A 240 -22.75 10.00 -6.82
CA ASN A 240 -23.39 9.62 -5.57
C ASN A 240 -22.97 8.19 -5.20
N TRP A 241 -23.18 7.84 -3.92
CA TRP A 241 -22.74 6.59 -3.38
C TRP A 241 -23.87 5.85 -2.67
N LYS A 242 -23.94 4.56 -2.89
CA LYS A 242 -24.83 3.64 -2.17
C LYS A 242 -24.00 2.76 -1.25
N ARG A 243 -24.42 2.65 0.00
CA ARG A 243 -23.74 1.74 0.95
C ARG A 243 -24.00 0.28 0.54
N ILE A 244 -22.97 -0.55 0.74
CA ILE A 244 -23.01 -1.99 0.59
C ILE A 244 -23.14 -2.63 1.96
#